data_cd6509ec77078badfdf4abfb5a7361aa
#
_entry.id   cd6509ec77078badfdf4abfb5a7361aa
#
_cell.length_a   1.000
_cell.length_b   1.000
_cell.length_c   1.000
_cell.angle_alpha   90.00
_cell.angle_beta   90.00
_cell.angle_gamma   90.00
#
_symmetry.space_group_name_H-M   'P 1'
#
loop_
_entity.id
_entity.type
_entity.pdbx_description
1 polymer ?
#
loop_
_entity_poly.entity_id
_entity_poly.type
_entity_poly.pdbx_seq_one_letter_code
_entity_poly.pdbx_strand_id
1 'polypeptide(L)'
;DTDRSRGLGDVYKRQEFNLGLHKYQGDNYSPRGHKYIREFECEKVPTTIYRVGGVILKKEKLFVHHENRILIRYTLLDAHSATILRLRPFLAFRSVREYTHENAQASREYQVVSNGIKTCMYPGYPELYMQLNKKNEFHYLPDWYRGIEYPKEQERGYDFNEDLYVPGYFEVEIKKGESIVFSGGVSEIGTRSLKKTFEDEVEERTPRDTFRHCLINAAHQFLNKQENEFYILAGYPWFKCRARDLFISLPGLTLAINEVSKFEMVMETACKAIYNFIRNEPSQIKIYEMEHPDILLWAVWCIQQYAKMVSREACRGKYGVLLEDIMRFLCQDKHPNLILHDNGLLYTYGTNRAVTWMNSTVNGHPVIPRTGYIVEINTLWYNALRFAGELSGEAGNNALAESLGALAEKSGKSFVNVFLNEYGYLLDYVDGNMMEWSVRPNMIFAVAFDYSPLNSSQKKGVLDIVTKELLTPKGLRSLSPKSGGYNPNYVGPQIQRDYAYHQGTAWPWLAGFYF
;
A
#
# COMPACT_ATOMS: atom_id res chain seq x y z
N ASP A 1 29.17 2.85 -61.11
CA ASP A 1 27.83 3.18 -60.56
C ASP A 1 27.12 2.06 -59.81
N THR A 2 27.66 0.85 -59.83
CA THR A 2 27.07 -0.29 -59.09
C THR A 2 27.58 -0.45 -57.68
N ASP A 3 28.62 0.25 -57.25
CA ASP A 3 29.22 0.11 -55.94
C ASP A 3 28.63 1.08 -54.88
N ARG A 4 27.99 2.18 -55.29
CA ARG A 4 27.31 3.10 -54.38
C ARG A 4 25.96 2.60 -53.86
N SER A 5 25.28 1.73 -54.59
CA SER A 5 23.98 1.19 -54.16
C SER A 5 24.11 0.08 -53.09
N ARG A 6 25.25 -0.67 -53.08
CA ARG A 6 25.54 -1.66 -52.04
C ARG A 6 25.89 -1.01 -50.69
N GLY A 7 26.61 0.11 -50.72
CA GLY A 7 26.97 0.83 -49.47
C GLY A 7 25.79 1.47 -48.75
N LEU A 8 24.81 2.00 -49.48
CA LEU A 8 23.60 2.60 -48.89
C LEU A 8 22.66 1.54 -48.27
N GLY A 9 22.53 0.36 -48.90
CA GLY A 9 21.73 -0.74 -48.38
C GLY A 9 22.28 -1.32 -47.07
N ASP A 10 23.61 -1.43 -46.93
CA ASP A 10 24.27 -1.93 -45.73
C ASP A 10 24.26 -0.90 -44.57
N VAL A 11 24.29 0.41 -44.87
CA VAL A 11 24.16 1.47 -43.83
C VAL A 11 22.77 1.46 -43.23
N TYR A 12 21.71 1.28 -43.98
CA TYR A 12 20.35 1.16 -43.46
C TYR A 12 20.12 -0.14 -42.65
N LYS A 13 20.78 -1.22 -42.99
CA LYS A 13 20.71 -2.50 -42.26
C LYS A 13 21.40 -2.50 -40.91
N ARG A 14 22.22 -1.49 -40.58
CA ARG A 14 22.97 -1.34 -39.34
C ARG A 14 22.49 -0.17 -38.46
N GLN A 15 21.33 0.40 -38.77
CA GLN A 15 20.82 1.52 -37.98
C GLN A 15 20.30 1.03 -36.61
N GLU A 16 20.86 1.57 -35.55
CA GLU A 16 20.47 1.29 -34.16
C GLU A 16 19.50 2.34 -33.66
N PHE A 17 18.40 1.89 -33.05
CA PHE A 17 17.40 2.76 -32.42
C PHE A 17 17.32 2.43 -30.92
N ASN A 18 17.59 3.41 -30.08
CA ASN A 18 17.53 3.23 -28.64
C ASN A 18 16.16 3.67 -28.09
N LEU A 19 15.44 2.73 -27.48
CA LEU A 19 14.09 2.92 -26.92
C LEU A 19 14.12 3.38 -25.46
N GLY A 20 15.29 3.52 -24.84
CA GLY A 20 15.46 3.98 -23.46
C GLY A 20 15.23 5.49 -23.31
N LEU A 21 15.05 5.90 -22.08
CA LEU A 21 14.94 7.31 -21.67
C LEU A 21 15.51 7.46 -20.26
N HIS A 22 16.54 8.28 -20.11
CA HIS A 22 17.07 8.68 -18.82
C HIS A 22 17.20 10.19 -18.77
N LYS A 23 16.93 10.79 -17.60
CA LYS A 23 17.22 12.20 -17.35
C LYS A 23 18.57 12.30 -16.66
N TYR A 24 19.40 13.16 -17.17
CA TYR A 24 20.71 13.52 -16.61
C TYR A 24 20.72 14.99 -16.19
N GLN A 25 21.75 15.40 -15.48
CA GLN A 25 21.94 16.78 -15.03
C GLN A 25 21.73 17.82 -16.17
N GLY A 26 21.09 18.95 -15.83
CA GLY A 26 20.85 20.05 -16.76
C GLY A 26 19.74 19.79 -17.77
N ASP A 27 18.70 19.06 -17.38
CA ASP A 27 17.54 18.69 -18.23
C ASP A 27 17.93 17.92 -19.51
N ASN A 28 19.04 17.24 -19.47
CA ASN A 28 19.50 16.40 -20.56
C ASN A 28 18.82 15.04 -20.53
N TYR A 29 17.99 14.75 -21.53
CA TYR A 29 17.33 13.47 -21.73
C TYR A 29 18.03 12.66 -22.81
N SER A 30 18.66 11.55 -22.43
CA SER A 30 19.38 10.65 -23.35
C SER A 30 19.29 9.20 -22.90
N PRO A 31 19.04 8.26 -23.81
CA PRO A 31 18.52 8.49 -25.17
C PRO A 31 17.10 9.03 -25.16
N ARG A 32 16.53 9.33 -26.33
CA ARG A 32 15.20 9.94 -26.45
C ARG A 32 14.16 8.95 -27.01
N GLY A 33 14.11 7.73 -26.45
CA GLY A 33 13.24 6.65 -26.92
C GLY A 33 11.74 6.95 -26.84
N HIS A 34 11.32 7.90 -25.98
CA HIS A 34 9.93 8.35 -25.89
C HIS A 34 9.36 8.87 -27.21
N LYS A 35 10.20 9.38 -28.11
CA LYS A 35 9.79 9.85 -29.44
C LYS A 35 9.23 8.76 -30.34
N TYR A 36 9.55 7.52 -30.03
CA TYR A 36 9.13 6.34 -30.80
C TYR A 36 7.85 5.69 -30.25
N ILE A 37 7.39 6.11 -29.06
CA ILE A 37 6.14 5.61 -28.46
C ILE A 37 4.97 6.10 -29.32
N ARG A 38 4.12 5.16 -29.72
CA ARG A 38 2.88 5.41 -30.45
C ARG A 38 1.66 5.24 -29.57
N GLU A 39 1.71 4.25 -28.70
CA GLU A 39 0.58 3.88 -27.89
C GLU A 39 1.06 3.37 -26.52
N PHE A 40 0.30 3.67 -25.49
CA PHE A 40 0.47 3.09 -24.16
C PHE A 40 -0.90 2.75 -23.63
N GLU A 41 -1.06 1.52 -23.19
CA GLU A 41 -2.26 1.03 -22.51
C GLU A 41 -1.88 0.25 -21.26
N CYS A 42 -2.83 0.10 -20.34
CA CYS A 42 -2.66 -0.69 -19.13
C CYS A 42 -3.99 -1.38 -18.77
N GLU A 43 -4.49 -2.20 -19.65
CA GLU A 43 -5.69 -2.99 -19.41
C GLU A 43 -5.39 -4.13 -18.43
N LYS A 44 -4.66 -5.16 -18.84
CA LYS A 44 -4.20 -6.25 -17.96
C LYS A 44 -2.77 -6.04 -17.48
N VAL A 45 -1.90 -5.56 -18.35
CA VAL A 45 -0.49 -5.27 -18.07
C VAL A 45 -0.06 -3.99 -18.78
N PRO A 46 0.93 -3.24 -18.23
CA PRO A 46 1.50 -2.09 -18.92
C PRO A 46 2.09 -2.51 -20.28
N THR A 47 1.51 -1.98 -21.34
CA THR A 47 1.83 -2.27 -22.74
C THR A 47 2.26 -0.99 -23.45
N THR A 48 3.40 -1.01 -24.12
CA THR A 48 3.91 0.12 -24.91
C THR A 48 4.18 -0.34 -26.33
N ILE A 49 3.68 0.39 -27.32
CA ILE A 49 3.95 0.16 -28.73
C ILE A 49 4.90 1.23 -29.23
N TYR A 50 6.04 0.78 -29.78
CA TYR A 50 7.05 1.63 -30.42
C TYR A 50 6.99 1.47 -31.93
N ARG A 51 7.19 2.58 -32.66
CA ARG A 51 7.34 2.58 -34.11
C ARG A 51 8.57 3.38 -34.51
N VAL A 52 9.54 2.74 -35.13
CA VAL A 52 10.80 3.34 -35.54
C VAL A 52 11.46 2.57 -36.68
N GLY A 53 12.02 3.25 -37.69
CA GLY A 53 12.78 2.62 -38.78
C GLY A 53 12.03 1.52 -39.53
N GLY A 54 10.72 1.65 -39.70
CA GLY A 54 9.90 0.59 -40.34
C GLY A 54 9.59 -0.61 -39.46
N VAL A 55 9.93 -0.55 -38.14
CA VAL A 55 9.68 -1.59 -37.16
C VAL A 55 8.56 -1.16 -36.25
N ILE A 56 7.65 -2.09 -35.89
CA ILE A 56 6.65 -1.92 -34.82
C ILE A 56 6.93 -2.99 -33.75
N LEU A 57 7.31 -2.52 -32.55
CA LEU A 57 7.65 -3.38 -31.42
C LEU A 57 6.68 -3.11 -30.27
N LYS A 58 6.05 -4.18 -29.77
CA LYS A 58 5.23 -4.17 -28.55
C LYS A 58 6.08 -4.63 -27.36
N LYS A 59 6.02 -3.89 -26.25
CA LYS A 59 6.68 -4.20 -24.97
C LYS A 59 5.63 -4.28 -23.87
N GLU A 60 5.55 -5.43 -23.20
CA GLU A 60 4.63 -5.71 -22.09
C GLU A 60 5.44 -6.07 -20.84
N LYS A 61 4.98 -5.66 -19.66
CA LYS A 61 5.68 -5.91 -18.39
C LYS A 61 4.73 -6.42 -17.32
N LEU A 62 5.20 -7.38 -16.52
CA LEU A 62 4.46 -7.82 -15.33
C LEU A 62 5.41 -8.32 -14.24
N PHE A 63 4.92 -8.28 -12.98
CA PHE A 63 5.48 -9.06 -11.89
C PHE A 63 4.71 -10.37 -11.76
N VAL A 64 5.43 -11.47 -11.56
CA VAL A 64 4.85 -12.79 -11.32
C VAL A 64 4.23 -12.81 -9.92
N HIS A 65 3.02 -13.35 -9.79
CA HIS A 65 2.34 -13.45 -8.50
C HIS A 65 3.15 -14.30 -7.51
N HIS A 66 3.33 -13.75 -6.31
CA HIS A 66 4.05 -14.40 -5.20
C HIS A 66 5.52 -14.75 -5.46
N GLU A 67 6.13 -14.24 -6.54
CA GLU A 67 7.54 -14.40 -6.84
C GLU A 67 8.27 -13.05 -6.92
N ASN A 68 9.54 -13.03 -6.53
CA ASN A 68 10.43 -11.89 -6.76
C ASN A 68 10.97 -11.95 -8.19
N ARG A 69 10.08 -11.79 -9.17
CA ARG A 69 10.37 -11.94 -10.60
C ARG A 69 9.58 -10.95 -11.45
N ILE A 70 10.28 -10.28 -12.36
CA ILE A 70 9.69 -9.49 -13.43
C ILE A 70 9.81 -10.26 -14.75
N LEU A 71 8.74 -10.25 -15.54
CA LEU A 71 8.75 -10.70 -16.92
C LEU A 71 8.50 -9.52 -17.86
N ILE A 72 9.28 -9.44 -18.92
CA ILE A 72 9.13 -8.43 -19.97
C ILE A 72 9.03 -9.15 -21.31
N ARG A 73 7.87 -9.02 -21.96
CA ARG A 73 7.64 -9.59 -23.29
C ARG A 73 7.84 -8.53 -24.37
N TYR A 74 8.64 -8.86 -25.37
CA TYR A 74 8.83 -8.08 -26.58
C TYR A 74 8.24 -8.84 -27.74
N THR A 75 7.31 -8.24 -28.50
CA THR A 75 6.70 -8.83 -29.69
C THR A 75 6.97 -7.94 -30.90
N LEU A 76 7.59 -8.48 -31.94
CA LEU A 76 7.82 -7.78 -33.19
C LEU A 76 6.56 -7.87 -34.06
N LEU A 77 5.73 -6.82 -33.99
CA LEU A 77 4.45 -6.80 -34.71
C LEU A 77 4.63 -6.61 -36.22
N ASP A 78 5.59 -5.77 -36.61
CA ASP A 78 5.92 -5.54 -38.00
C ASP A 78 7.39 -5.17 -38.18
N ALA A 79 7.98 -5.71 -39.25
CA ALA A 79 9.35 -5.41 -39.71
C ALA A 79 9.54 -5.88 -41.14
N HIS A 80 10.40 -5.22 -41.89
CA HIS A 80 10.75 -5.63 -43.24
C HIS A 80 11.78 -6.75 -43.29
N SER A 81 12.55 -6.93 -42.22
CA SER A 81 13.59 -7.99 -42.12
C SER A 81 13.72 -8.44 -40.67
N ALA A 82 14.47 -9.52 -40.42
CA ALA A 82 14.86 -9.95 -39.09
C ALA A 82 15.57 -8.79 -38.38
N THR A 83 15.20 -8.61 -37.12
CA THR A 83 15.66 -7.48 -36.27
C THR A 83 16.44 -8.04 -35.09
N ILE A 84 17.53 -7.39 -34.71
CA ILE A 84 18.27 -7.73 -33.50
C ILE A 84 17.73 -6.85 -32.37
N LEU A 85 17.28 -7.50 -31.30
CA LEU A 85 16.88 -6.83 -30.06
C LEU A 85 18.05 -6.87 -29.08
N ARG A 86 18.49 -5.68 -28.63
CA ARG A 86 19.48 -5.51 -27.56
C ARG A 86 18.79 -5.15 -26.27
N LEU A 87 19.01 -5.97 -25.24
CA LEU A 87 18.49 -5.74 -23.89
C LEU A 87 19.65 -5.41 -22.96
N ARG A 88 19.64 -4.19 -22.44
CA ARG A 88 20.66 -3.68 -21.53
C ARG A 88 20.07 -3.50 -20.13
N PRO A 89 20.40 -4.38 -19.17
CA PRO A 89 19.89 -4.28 -17.80
C PRO A 89 20.63 -3.19 -17.03
N PHE A 90 19.90 -2.36 -16.32
CA PHE A 90 20.39 -1.35 -15.38
C PHE A 90 20.15 -1.86 -13.97
N LEU A 91 21.22 -2.06 -13.20
CA LEU A 91 21.19 -2.72 -11.92
C LEU A 91 21.44 -1.74 -10.78
N ALA A 92 20.59 -1.76 -9.76
CA ALA A 92 20.68 -0.90 -8.59
C ALA A 92 21.25 -1.62 -7.35
N PHE A 93 20.85 -2.85 -7.02
CA PHE A 93 21.27 -3.62 -5.83
C PHE A 93 21.33 -2.75 -4.58
N ARG A 94 20.22 -2.18 -4.16
CA ARG A 94 20.15 -1.25 -3.03
C ARG A 94 18.82 -1.35 -2.27
N SER A 95 18.79 -0.74 -1.09
CA SER A 95 17.52 -0.47 -0.40
C SER A 95 16.62 0.45 -1.24
N VAL A 96 15.31 0.30 -1.12
CA VAL A 96 14.32 1.20 -1.76
C VAL A 96 14.39 2.64 -1.23
N ARG A 97 15.13 2.87 -0.14
CA ARG A 97 15.26 4.18 0.53
C ARG A 97 16.59 4.89 0.24
N GLU A 98 17.46 4.26 -0.53
CA GLU A 98 18.83 4.74 -0.81
C GLU A 98 19.09 4.73 -2.29
N TYR A 99 20.02 5.54 -2.75
CA TYR A 99 20.52 5.53 -4.13
C TYR A 99 21.93 4.99 -4.18
N THR A 100 22.27 4.34 -5.30
CA THR A 100 23.58 3.78 -5.55
C THR A 100 24.45 4.76 -6.33
N HIS A 101 25.73 4.87 -5.96
CA HIS A 101 26.74 5.56 -6.74
C HIS A 101 27.85 4.59 -7.12
N GLU A 102 28.58 4.89 -8.21
CA GLU A 102 29.72 4.11 -8.63
C GLU A 102 30.70 3.91 -7.47
N ASN A 103 31.11 2.68 -7.23
CA ASN A 103 32.03 2.35 -6.16
C ASN A 103 32.86 1.10 -6.50
N ALA A 104 34.02 0.98 -5.83
CA ALA A 104 34.95 -0.11 -6.06
C ALA A 104 34.53 -1.44 -5.40
N GLN A 105 33.50 -1.45 -4.54
CA GLN A 105 33.01 -2.64 -3.82
C GLN A 105 32.05 -3.45 -4.66
N ALA A 106 31.46 -2.85 -5.70
CA ALA A 106 30.53 -3.51 -6.60
C ALA A 106 31.23 -4.61 -7.40
N SER A 107 30.85 -5.87 -7.17
CA SER A 107 31.32 -6.98 -7.98
C SER A 107 30.87 -6.82 -9.42
N ARG A 108 31.78 -7.05 -10.35
CA ARG A 108 31.54 -7.07 -11.79
C ARG A 108 31.41 -8.48 -12.35
N GLU A 109 31.47 -9.49 -11.50
CA GLU A 109 31.43 -10.88 -11.88
C GLU A 109 30.02 -11.32 -12.29
N TYR A 110 29.97 -12.24 -13.21
CA TYR A 110 28.75 -12.92 -13.61
C TYR A 110 29.02 -14.40 -13.88
N GLN A 111 27.97 -15.20 -13.83
CA GLN A 111 28.02 -16.61 -14.21
C GLN A 111 26.98 -16.88 -15.29
N VAL A 112 27.35 -17.72 -16.26
CA VAL A 112 26.45 -18.13 -17.33
C VAL A 112 25.47 -19.17 -16.78
N VAL A 113 24.19 -18.97 -17.07
CA VAL A 113 23.09 -19.89 -16.76
C VAL A 113 22.31 -20.22 -18.04
N SER A 114 21.26 -21.04 -17.93
CA SER A 114 20.45 -21.41 -19.11
C SER A 114 19.85 -20.17 -19.78
N ASN A 115 20.25 -19.92 -21.02
CA ASN A 115 19.83 -18.75 -21.83
C ASN A 115 19.95 -17.40 -21.09
N GLY A 116 21.02 -17.21 -20.33
CA GLY A 116 21.19 -15.97 -19.58
C GLY A 116 22.44 -15.94 -18.69
N ILE A 117 22.40 -15.03 -17.74
CA ILE A 117 23.44 -14.86 -16.72
C ILE A 117 22.83 -14.69 -15.34
N LYS A 118 23.65 -14.92 -14.32
CA LYS A 118 23.38 -14.44 -12.95
C LYS A 118 24.52 -13.58 -12.44
N THR A 119 24.20 -12.63 -11.57
CA THR A 119 25.15 -11.72 -10.94
C THR A 119 24.69 -11.30 -9.55
N CYS A 120 25.62 -10.91 -8.70
CA CYS A 120 25.36 -10.26 -7.41
C CYS A 120 26.39 -9.18 -7.18
N MET A 121 25.97 -7.93 -7.04
CA MET A 121 26.90 -6.79 -6.91
C MET A 121 27.53 -6.69 -5.53
N TYR A 122 26.83 -7.09 -4.47
CA TYR A 122 27.29 -6.95 -3.10
C TYR A 122 26.97 -8.19 -2.25
N PRO A 123 27.87 -8.62 -1.35
CA PRO A 123 27.59 -9.69 -0.41
C PRO A 123 26.35 -9.40 0.45
N GLY A 124 25.52 -10.42 0.68
CA GLY A 124 24.30 -10.30 1.47
C GLY A 124 23.05 -9.95 0.67
N TYR A 125 23.18 -9.57 -0.59
CA TYR A 125 22.05 -9.45 -1.53
C TYR A 125 21.78 -10.78 -2.22
N PRO A 126 20.53 -11.03 -2.67
CA PRO A 126 20.22 -12.20 -3.48
C PRO A 126 20.90 -12.13 -4.85
N GLU A 127 21.20 -13.30 -5.43
CA GLU A 127 21.64 -13.38 -6.83
C GLU A 127 20.50 -12.95 -7.75
N LEU A 128 20.80 -12.16 -8.78
CA LEU A 128 19.88 -11.78 -9.83
C LEU A 128 20.10 -12.64 -11.06
N TYR A 129 19.12 -13.44 -11.40
CA TYR A 129 19.07 -14.25 -12.64
C TYR A 129 18.39 -13.46 -13.73
N MET A 130 19.05 -13.31 -14.87
CA MET A 130 18.55 -12.64 -16.06
C MET A 130 18.56 -13.64 -17.22
N GLN A 131 17.38 -14.08 -17.67
CA GLN A 131 17.23 -15.19 -18.61
C GLN A 131 16.22 -14.85 -19.71
N LEU A 132 16.37 -15.43 -20.88
CA LEU A 132 15.45 -15.31 -22.02
C LEU A 132 14.88 -16.68 -22.40
N ASN A 133 13.67 -16.67 -22.97
CA ASN A 133 13.04 -17.89 -23.50
C ASN A 133 13.68 -18.41 -24.80
N LYS A 134 14.62 -17.67 -25.36
CA LYS A 134 15.31 -17.97 -26.63
C LYS A 134 16.82 -17.91 -26.43
N LYS A 135 17.56 -18.72 -27.22
CA LYS A 135 19.02 -18.63 -27.29
C LYS A 135 19.43 -17.20 -27.65
N ASN A 136 20.36 -16.66 -26.89
CA ASN A 136 20.86 -15.30 -27.04
C ASN A 136 22.39 -15.29 -26.84
N GLU A 137 22.99 -14.15 -27.12
CA GLU A 137 24.41 -13.89 -26.86
C GLU A 137 24.49 -12.78 -25.82
N PHE A 138 25.26 -13.01 -24.75
CA PHE A 138 25.56 -11.98 -23.76
C PHE A 138 26.93 -11.37 -24.05
N HIS A 139 26.92 -10.07 -24.31
CA HIS A 139 28.14 -9.28 -24.52
C HIS A 139 28.51 -8.59 -23.20
N TYR A 140 29.59 -9.05 -22.59
CA TYR A 140 30.12 -8.44 -21.36
C TYR A 140 30.77 -7.10 -21.71
N LEU A 141 30.16 -6.01 -21.25
CA LEU A 141 30.62 -4.63 -21.43
C LEU A 141 30.23 -3.81 -20.19
N PRO A 142 30.96 -4.03 -19.07
CA PRO A 142 30.59 -3.41 -17.80
C PRO A 142 30.85 -1.90 -17.83
N ASP A 143 29.86 -1.13 -17.42
CA ASP A 143 29.97 0.33 -17.28
C ASP A 143 28.97 0.84 -16.22
N TRP A 144 29.21 2.06 -15.75
CA TRP A 144 28.31 2.80 -14.89
C TRP A 144 27.65 3.94 -15.68
N TYR A 145 26.33 4.01 -15.59
CA TYR A 145 25.52 5.11 -16.08
C TYR A 145 25.36 6.11 -14.95
N ARG A 146 26.14 7.20 -14.98
CA ARG A 146 26.31 8.15 -13.88
C ARG A 146 25.36 9.32 -13.96
N GLY A 147 24.89 9.80 -12.77
CA GLY A 147 24.11 11.02 -12.65
C GLY A 147 22.71 10.94 -13.26
N ILE A 148 22.07 9.78 -13.18
CA ILE A 148 20.65 9.64 -13.54
C ILE A 148 19.83 10.38 -12.49
N GLU A 149 18.91 11.26 -12.92
CA GLU A 149 18.09 12.09 -12.04
C GLU A 149 16.63 11.65 -11.99
N TYR A 150 16.05 11.75 -10.79
CA TYR A 150 14.64 11.48 -10.48
C TYR A 150 13.92 12.77 -10.09
N PRO A 151 13.30 13.50 -11.04
CA PRO A 151 12.72 14.83 -10.77
C PRO A 151 11.67 14.86 -9.66
N LYS A 152 10.90 13.77 -9.52
CA LYS A 152 9.88 13.69 -8.47
C LYS A 152 10.47 13.58 -7.06
N GLU A 153 11.62 12.96 -6.89
CA GLU A 153 12.33 12.94 -5.62
C GLU A 153 12.95 14.29 -5.31
N GLN A 154 13.49 14.97 -6.34
CA GLN A 154 14.00 16.34 -6.24
C GLN A 154 12.91 17.32 -5.79
N GLU A 155 11.73 17.27 -6.41
CA GLU A 155 10.56 18.10 -6.02
C GLU A 155 10.17 17.91 -4.54
N ARG A 156 10.43 16.74 -4.01
CA ARG A 156 10.13 16.35 -2.61
C ARG A 156 11.27 16.67 -1.64
N GLY A 157 12.40 17.19 -2.13
CA GLY A 157 13.57 17.54 -1.33
C GLY A 157 14.37 16.34 -0.82
N TYR A 158 14.31 15.21 -1.52
CA TYR A 158 15.13 14.02 -1.26
C TYR A 158 16.35 13.97 -2.18
N ASP A 159 17.27 13.05 -1.87
CA ASP A 159 18.30 12.66 -2.83
C ASP A 159 17.61 12.16 -4.10
N PHE A 160 18.15 12.56 -5.25
CA PHE A 160 17.53 12.34 -6.55
C PHE A 160 18.50 11.92 -7.64
N ASN A 161 19.77 11.72 -7.31
CA ASN A 161 20.80 11.28 -8.24
C ASN A 161 21.19 9.85 -7.99
N GLU A 162 21.39 9.05 -9.05
CA GLU A 162 21.81 7.67 -8.95
C GLU A 162 22.74 7.29 -10.10
N ASP A 163 23.71 6.42 -9.79
CA ASP A 163 24.50 5.73 -10.80
C ASP A 163 24.01 4.29 -10.89
N LEU A 164 23.76 3.80 -12.10
CA LEU A 164 23.31 2.44 -12.33
C LEU A 164 24.37 1.62 -13.05
N TYR A 165 24.67 0.45 -12.51
CA TYR A 165 25.62 -0.48 -13.10
C TYR A 165 24.98 -1.27 -14.22
N VAL A 166 25.71 -1.44 -15.33
CA VAL A 166 25.31 -2.23 -16.48
C VAL A 166 26.40 -3.25 -16.76
N PRO A 167 26.16 -4.56 -16.60
CA PRO A 167 27.18 -5.59 -16.83
C PRO A 167 27.47 -5.82 -18.32
N GLY A 168 26.59 -5.36 -19.21
CA GLY A 168 26.64 -5.56 -20.64
C GLY A 168 25.24 -5.60 -21.25
N TYR A 169 25.07 -6.35 -22.32
CA TYR A 169 23.76 -6.48 -22.99
C TYR A 169 23.56 -7.86 -23.60
N PHE A 170 22.30 -8.25 -23.71
CA PHE A 170 21.90 -9.45 -24.45
C PHE A 170 21.55 -9.07 -25.89
N GLU A 171 22.00 -9.85 -26.84
CA GLU A 171 21.55 -9.79 -28.24
C GLU A 171 20.71 -11.02 -28.58
N VAL A 172 19.57 -10.76 -29.19
CA VAL A 172 18.67 -11.82 -29.65
C VAL A 172 17.98 -11.41 -30.93
N GLU A 173 18.03 -12.30 -31.93
CA GLU A 173 17.29 -12.12 -33.18
C GLU A 173 15.79 -12.33 -32.94
N ILE A 174 14.96 -11.40 -33.44
CA ILE A 174 13.50 -11.49 -33.40
C ILE A 174 12.91 -11.29 -34.79
N LYS A 175 11.95 -12.15 -35.17
CA LYS A 175 11.27 -12.11 -36.47
C LYS A 175 9.86 -11.54 -36.31
N LYS A 176 9.29 -11.02 -37.40
CA LYS A 176 7.90 -10.57 -37.43
C LYS A 176 6.96 -11.66 -36.90
N GLY A 177 6.07 -11.30 -36.02
CA GLY A 177 5.14 -12.19 -35.32
C GLY A 177 5.75 -12.96 -34.13
N GLU A 178 7.07 -12.89 -33.92
CA GLU A 178 7.74 -13.57 -32.82
C GLU A 178 7.68 -12.76 -31.54
N SER A 179 7.60 -13.47 -30.39
CA SER A 179 7.69 -12.88 -29.05
C SER A 179 8.88 -13.47 -28.27
N ILE A 180 9.61 -12.60 -27.59
CA ILE A 180 10.70 -12.92 -26.68
C ILE A 180 10.32 -12.46 -25.29
N VAL A 181 10.52 -13.32 -24.27
CA VAL A 181 10.29 -13.02 -22.86
C VAL A 181 11.62 -12.98 -22.14
N PHE A 182 11.92 -11.82 -21.56
CA PHE A 182 13.02 -11.62 -20.62
C PHE A 182 12.52 -11.79 -19.18
N SER A 183 13.26 -12.54 -18.38
CA SER A 183 13.01 -12.75 -16.95
C SER A 183 14.14 -12.14 -16.13
N GLY A 184 13.81 -11.32 -15.14
CA GLY A 184 14.70 -10.91 -14.05
C GLY A 184 14.14 -11.38 -12.72
N GLY A 185 14.88 -12.19 -11.96
CA GLY A 185 14.40 -12.76 -10.70
C GLY A 185 15.50 -13.27 -9.79
N VAL A 186 15.16 -13.59 -8.56
CA VAL A 186 16.12 -14.03 -7.51
C VAL A 186 16.37 -15.54 -7.52
N SER A 187 15.81 -16.25 -8.47
CA SER A 187 16.01 -17.70 -8.68
C SER A 187 16.08 -18.03 -10.17
N GLU A 188 16.75 -19.11 -10.51
CA GLU A 188 16.76 -19.62 -11.88
C GLU A 188 15.37 -20.13 -12.28
N ILE A 189 14.99 -19.96 -13.56
CA ILE A 189 13.74 -20.45 -14.11
C ILE A 189 13.98 -21.30 -15.37
N GLY A 190 13.09 -22.27 -15.59
CA GLY A 190 13.07 -23.03 -16.83
C GLY A 190 12.71 -22.14 -18.03
N THR A 191 13.68 -21.82 -18.88
CA THR A 191 13.49 -20.82 -19.94
C THR A 191 12.44 -21.21 -20.99
N ARG A 192 12.12 -22.51 -21.13
CA ARG A 192 11.08 -23.02 -22.04
C ARG A 192 9.67 -22.66 -21.58
N SER A 193 9.43 -22.51 -20.28
CA SER A 193 8.13 -22.19 -19.71
C SER A 193 7.82 -20.68 -19.70
N LEU A 194 8.80 -19.80 -19.91
CA LEU A 194 8.64 -18.35 -19.75
C LEU A 194 7.48 -17.75 -20.56
N LYS A 195 7.24 -18.21 -21.78
CA LYS A 195 6.10 -17.74 -22.58
C LYS A 195 4.78 -18.12 -21.93
N LYS A 196 4.66 -19.38 -21.54
CA LYS A 196 3.46 -19.89 -20.89
C LYS A 196 3.22 -19.18 -19.57
N THR A 197 4.26 -19.06 -18.72
CA THR A 197 4.17 -18.31 -17.47
C THR A 197 3.67 -16.87 -17.67
N PHE A 198 4.17 -16.19 -18.72
CA PHE A 198 3.69 -14.85 -19.05
C PHE A 198 2.21 -14.83 -19.45
N GLU A 199 1.79 -15.80 -20.25
CA GLU A 199 0.41 -15.93 -20.74
C GLU A 199 -0.56 -16.26 -19.59
N ASP A 200 -0.22 -17.25 -18.77
CA ASP A 200 -1.00 -17.64 -17.57
C ASP A 200 -1.17 -16.43 -16.62
N GLU A 201 -0.09 -15.71 -16.34
CA GLU A 201 -0.12 -14.48 -15.52
C GLU A 201 -1.01 -13.36 -16.09
N VAL A 202 -1.03 -13.20 -17.40
CA VAL A 202 -1.92 -12.22 -18.06
C VAL A 202 -3.37 -12.69 -18.04
N GLU A 203 -3.62 -13.98 -18.21
CA GLU A 203 -4.98 -14.54 -18.20
C GLU A 203 -5.66 -14.38 -16.86
N GLU A 204 -4.95 -14.62 -15.76
CA GLU A 204 -5.45 -14.50 -14.38
C GLU A 204 -5.79 -13.05 -13.99
N ARG A 205 -5.28 -12.04 -14.72
CA ARG A 205 -5.48 -10.64 -14.35
C ARG A 205 -6.82 -10.12 -14.81
N THR A 206 -7.51 -9.45 -13.90
CA THR A 206 -8.74 -8.71 -14.21
C THR A 206 -8.40 -7.52 -15.11
N PRO A 207 -9.07 -7.34 -16.27
CA PRO A 207 -8.85 -6.16 -17.11
C PRO A 207 -9.31 -4.87 -16.40
N ARG A 208 -8.66 -3.74 -16.69
CA ARG A 208 -9.04 -2.42 -16.15
C ARG A 208 -9.99 -1.67 -17.08
N ASP A 209 -11.00 -2.34 -17.56
CA ASP A 209 -12.01 -1.83 -18.51
C ASP A 209 -13.15 -1.07 -17.82
N THR A 210 -13.35 -1.29 -16.51
CA THR A 210 -14.35 -0.59 -15.69
C THR A 210 -13.70 -0.05 -14.41
N PHE A 211 -14.32 0.97 -13.80
CA PHE A 211 -13.87 1.50 -12.51
C PHE A 211 -13.88 0.41 -11.41
N ARG A 212 -14.91 -0.45 -11.40
CA ARG A 212 -14.99 -1.59 -10.48
C ARG A 212 -13.80 -2.53 -10.66
N HIS A 213 -13.45 -2.90 -11.89
CA HIS A 213 -12.30 -3.76 -12.17
C HIS A 213 -10.97 -3.08 -11.80
N CYS A 214 -10.86 -1.76 -11.96
CA CYS A 214 -9.70 -1.01 -11.46
C CYS A 214 -9.56 -1.13 -9.94
N LEU A 215 -10.66 -1.03 -9.19
CA LEU A 215 -10.65 -1.20 -7.72
C LEU A 215 -10.31 -2.63 -7.30
N ILE A 216 -10.84 -3.66 -7.97
CA ILE A 216 -10.50 -5.07 -7.71
C ILE A 216 -9.00 -5.32 -7.94
N ASN A 217 -8.44 -4.85 -9.07
CA ASN A 217 -7.01 -4.94 -9.32
C ASN A 217 -6.18 -4.24 -8.23
N ALA A 218 -6.61 -3.06 -7.79
CA ALA A 218 -5.93 -2.34 -6.71
C ALA A 218 -5.97 -3.13 -5.40
N ALA A 219 -7.13 -3.71 -5.05
CA ALA A 219 -7.30 -4.51 -3.84
C ALA A 219 -6.33 -5.71 -3.81
N HIS A 220 -6.25 -6.46 -4.90
CA HIS A 220 -5.36 -7.62 -5.01
C HIS A 220 -3.88 -7.30 -4.83
N GLN A 221 -3.45 -6.08 -5.19
CA GLN A 221 -2.04 -5.67 -5.07
C GLN A 221 -1.57 -5.53 -3.61
N PHE A 222 -2.48 -5.28 -2.67
CA PHE A 222 -2.12 -5.11 -1.25
C PHE A 222 -1.99 -6.43 -0.51
N LEU A 223 -2.54 -7.53 -1.02
CA LEU A 223 -2.44 -8.85 -0.42
C LEU A 223 -1.07 -9.46 -0.73
N ASN A 224 -0.31 -9.78 0.32
CA ASN A 224 1.02 -10.37 0.22
C ASN A 224 1.10 -11.67 1.02
N LYS A 225 1.66 -12.72 0.41
CA LYS A 225 1.93 -13.99 1.07
C LYS A 225 3.43 -14.09 1.39
N GLN A 226 3.76 -14.41 2.64
CA GLN A 226 5.12 -14.75 3.07
C GLN A 226 5.07 -16.09 3.81
N GLU A 227 5.72 -17.08 3.25
CA GLU A 227 5.63 -18.46 3.75
C GLU A 227 4.17 -18.97 3.81
N ASN A 228 3.64 -19.18 5.00
CA ASN A 228 2.25 -19.60 5.24
C ASN A 228 1.35 -18.48 5.76
N GLU A 229 1.86 -17.26 5.88
CA GLU A 229 1.16 -16.12 6.46
C GLU A 229 0.74 -15.12 5.38
N PHE A 230 -0.43 -14.49 5.57
CA PHE A 230 -0.99 -13.51 4.66
C PHE A 230 -1.05 -12.13 5.31
N TYR A 231 -0.61 -11.12 4.58
CA TYR A 231 -0.48 -9.74 5.06
C TYR A 231 -1.16 -8.76 4.11
N ILE A 232 -1.64 -7.65 4.66
CA ILE A 232 -2.00 -6.46 3.88
C ILE A 232 -0.86 -5.45 4.02
N LEU A 233 -0.25 -5.07 2.91
CA LEU A 233 0.80 -4.05 2.90
C LEU A 233 0.18 -2.65 2.94
N ALA A 234 0.66 -1.80 3.83
CA ALA A 234 0.15 -0.44 3.99
C ALA A 234 0.47 0.47 2.79
N GLY A 235 1.51 0.15 2.02
CA GLY A 235 1.85 0.87 0.78
C GLY A 235 3.19 0.47 0.20
N TYR A 236 3.21 0.24 -1.12
CA TYR A 236 4.41 -0.10 -1.87
C TYR A 236 5.26 1.13 -2.18
N PRO A 237 6.59 0.98 -2.18
CA PRO A 237 7.41 -0.11 -1.64
C PRO A 237 7.85 0.15 -0.19
N TRP A 238 7.40 1.26 0.44
CA TRP A 238 8.00 1.80 1.67
C TRP A 238 7.42 1.27 2.97
N PHE A 239 6.16 0.79 2.95
CA PHE A 239 5.48 0.37 4.16
C PHE A 239 5.33 -1.15 4.20
N LYS A 240 5.41 -1.68 5.43
CA LYS A 240 5.15 -3.08 5.75
C LYS A 240 3.67 -3.26 6.10
N CYS A 241 3.32 -4.40 6.69
CA CYS A 241 1.99 -4.60 7.25
C CYS A 241 1.86 -3.87 8.58
N ARG A 242 1.06 -2.82 8.63
CA ARG A 242 0.71 -2.09 9.85
C ARG A 242 -0.67 -2.50 10.30
N ALA A 243 -0.84 -2.73 11.61
CA ALA A 243 -2.08 -3.25 12.17
C ALA A 243 -3.30 -2.37 11.87
N ARG A 244 -3.18 -1.05 11.99
CA ARG A 244 -4.28 -0.11 11.70
C ARG A 244 -4.71 -0.19 10.24
N ASP A 245 -3.76 -0.10 9.32
CA ASP A 245 -4.02 -0.18 7.88
C ASP A 245 -4.67 -1.52 7.52
N LEU A 246 -4.20 -2.62 8.13
CA LEU A 246 -4.77 -3.94 7.92
C LEU A 246 -6.24 -3.99 8.35
N PHE A 247 -6.56 -3.67 9.62
CA PHE A 247 -7.92 -3.86 10.13
C PHE A 247 -8.94 -2.91 9.51
N ILE A 248 -8.55 -1.68 9.17
CA ILE A 248 -9.44 -0.72 8.50
C ILE A 248 -9.70 -1.14 7.05
N SER A 249 -8.68 -1.61 6.32
CA SER A 249 -8.80 -1.84 4.88
C SER A 249 -9.27 -3.26 4.52
N LEU A 250 -9.01 -4.27 5.36
CA LEU A 250 -9.27 -5.68 5.05
C LEU A 250 -10.70 -5.97 4.61
N PRO A 251 -11.77 -5.43 5.26
CA PRO A 251 -13.14 -5.65 4.78
C PRO A 251 -13.35 -5.15 3.35
N GLY A 252 -12.84 -3.96 3.03
CA GLY A 252 -12.96 -3.37 1.70
C GLY A 252 -12.13 -4.10 0.64
N LEU A 253 -10.94 -4.59 1.00
CA LEU A 253 -10.04 -5.28 0.08
C LEU A 253 -10.46 -6.73 -0.21
N THR A 254 -11.36 -7.29 0.58
CA THR A 254 -11.74 -8.71 0.48
C THR A 254 -13.25 -8.93 0.48
N LEU A 255 -13.96 -8.63 1.56
CA LEU A 255 -15.40 -8.89 1.69
C LEU A 255 -16.22 -8.12 0.65
N ALA A 256 -15.89 -6.85 0.40
CA ALA A 256 -16.61 -6.01 -0.57
C ALA A 256 -16.49 -6.51 -2.02
N ILE A 257 -15.53 -7.37 -2.31
CA ILE A 257 -15.35 -8.02 -3.63
C ILE A 257 -15.65 -9.52 -3.60
N ASN A 258 -16.35 -9.99 -2.55
CA ASN A 258 -16.77 -11.37 -2.32
C ASN A 258 -15.62 -12.39 -2.16
N GLU A 259 -14.46 -11.96 -1.68
CA GLU A 259 -13.30 -12.82 -1.43
C GLU A 259 -13.17 -13.20 0.06
N VAL A 260 -14.20 -13.86 0.59
CA VAL A 260 -14.28 -14.25 2.01
C VAL A 260 -13.09 -15.10 2.45
N SER A 261 -12.63 -16.03 1.61
CA SER A 261 -11.47 -16.87 1.91
C SER A 261 -10.18 -16.06 2.13
N LYS A 262 -9.97 -15.00 1.36
CA LYS A 262 -8.81 -14.10 1.54
C LYS A 262 -8.91 -13.31 2.83
N PHE A 263 -10.11 -12.86 3.21
CA PHE A 263 -10.33 -12.26 4.52
C PHE A 263 -9.90 -13.21 5.63
N GLU A 264 -10.38 -14.46 5.59
CA GLU A 264 -10.11 -15.46 6.62
C GLU A 264 -8.61 -15.81 6.71
N MET A 265 -7.91 -15.94 5.58
CA MET A 265 -6.46 -16.18 5.55
C MET A 265 -5.66 -15.05 6.23
N VAL A 266 -6.01 -13.79 5.95
CA VAL A 266 -5.36 -12.64 6.59
C VAL A 266 -5.71 -12.57 8.07
N MET A 267 -6.98 -12.81 8.42
CA MET A 267 -7.41 -12.82 9.82
C MET A 267 -6.78 -13.95 10.63
N GLU A 268 -6.51 -15.11 10.05
CA GLU A 268 -5.77 -16.17 10.73
C GLU A 268 -4.38 -15.70 11.19
N THR A 269 -3.67 -15.01 10.29
CA THR A 269 -2.38 -14.37 10.63
C THR A 269 -2.55 -13.27 11.69
N ALA A 270 -3.56 -12.41 11.52
CA ALA A 270 -3.83 -11.31 12.44
C ALA A 270 -4.24 -11.79 13.85
N CYS A 271 -5.03 -12.87 13.95
CA CYS A 271 -5.40 -13.48 15.24
C CYS A 271 -4.17 -13.93 16.03
N LYS A 272 -3.18 -14.52 15.38
CA LYS A 272 -1.91 -14.89 16.03
C LYS A 272 -1.20 -13.66 16.60
N ALA A 273 -1.15 -12.56 15.83
CA ALA A 273 -0.55 -11.30 16.30
C ALA A 273 -1.31 -10.71 17.50
N ILE A 274 -2.65 -10.72 17.46
CA ILE A 274 -3.50 -10.25 18.57
C ILE A 274 -3.25 -11.10 19.83
N TYR A 275 -3.26 -12.44 19.72
CA TYR A 275 -3.01 -13.30 20.87
C TYR A 275 -1.61 -13.11 21.46
N ASN A 276 -0.58 -12.99 20.64
CA ASN A 276 0.78 -12.70 21.11
C ASN A 276 0.83 -11.37 21.87
N PHE A 277 0.13 -10.34 21.37
CA PHE A 277 0.05 -9.03 22.05
C PHE A 277 -0.70 -9.14 23.40
N ILE A 278 -1.88 -9.76 23.44
CA ILE A 278 -2.70 -9.88 24.66
C ILE A 278 -1.97 -10.70 25.75
N ARG A 279 -1.22 -11.72 25.33
CA ARG A 279 -0.47 -12.60 26.22
C ARG A 279 0.92 -12.07 26.58
N ASN A 280 1.32 -10.98 25.99
CA ASN A 280 2.67 -10.40 26.09
C ASN A 280 3.76 -11.42 25.68
N GLU A 281 3.51 -12.16 24.59
CA GLU A 281 4.41 -13.14 24.02
C GLU A 281 5.20 -12.57 22.85
N PRO A 282 6.47 -12.99 22.62
CA PRO A 282 7.23 -12.59 21.43
C PRO A 282 6.51 -13.05 20.16
N SER A 283 6.41 -12.16 19.17
CA SER A 283 5.75 -12.44 17.90
C SER A 283 6.75 -12.61 16.76
N GLN A 284 6.61 -13.70 15.98
CA GLN A 284 7.25 -13.89 14.68
C GLN A 284 6.41 -13.29 13.54
N ILE A 285 5.16 -12.93 13.82
CA ILE A 285 4.24 -12.36 12.85
C ILE A 285 4.64 -10.92 12.54
N LYS A 286 4.75 -10.59 11.25
CA LYS A 286 5.25 -9.29 10.77
C LYS A 286 4.12 -8.25 10.63
N ILE A 287 3.25 -8.16 11.65
CA ILE A 287 2.25 -7.10 11.79
C ILE A 287 2.76 -6.14 12.87
N TYR A 288 2.99 -4.89 12.48
CA TYR A 288 3.63 -3.88 13.30
C TYR A 288 2.63 -2.93 13.94
N GLU A 289 3.03 -2.28 15.03
CA GLU A 289 2.27 -1.22 15.72
C GLU A 289 0.99 -1.76 16.42
N MET A 290 1.02 -3.02 16.90
CA MET A 290 -0.11 -3.63 17.62
C MET A 290 -0.44 -2.93 18.95
N GLU A 291 0.53 -2.24 19.55
CA GLU A 291 0.42 -1.54 20.83
C GLU A 291 -0.30 -0.19 20.76
N HIS A 292 -0.66 0.30 19.57
CA HIS A 292 -1.40 1.55 19.46
C HIS A 292 -2.82 1.42 20.07
N PRO A 293 -3.34 2.49 20.71
CA PRO A 293 -4.57 2.42 21.49
C PRO A 293 -5.81 1.97 20.72
N ASP A 294 -5.90 2.29 19.44
CA ASP A 294 -7.07 2.04 18.61
C ASP A 294 -7.07 0.66 17.90
N ILE A 295 -5.97 -0.09 17.95
CA ILE A 295 -5.78 -1.28 17.11
C ILE A 295 -6.75 -2.41 17.46
N LEU A 296 -6.87 -2.79 18.73
CA LEU A 296 -7.78 -3.85 19.13
C LEU A 296 -9.25 -3.46 18.85
N LEU A 297 -9.57 -2.19 18.94
CA LEU A 297 -10.91 -1.68 18.64
C LEU A 297 -11.21 -1.75 17.14
N TRP A 298 -10.24 -1.41 16.29
CA TRP A 298 -10.34 -1.62 14.84
C TRP A 298 -10.42 -3.10 14.46
N ALA A 299 -9.73 -3.98 15.20
CA ALA A 299 -9.85 -5.43 14.99
C ALA A 299 -11.28 -5.92 15.29
N VAL A 300 -11.91 -5.44 16.37
CA VAL A 300 -13.32 -5.74 16.67
C VAL A 300 -14.24 -5.22 15.56
N TRP A 301 -14.03 -3.99 15.08
CA TRP A 301 -14.81 -3.45 13.96
C TRP A 301 -14.62 -4.26 12.66
N CYS A 302 -13.40 -4.69 12.36
CA CYS A 302 -13.10 -5.54 11.21
C CYS A 302 -13.87 -6.88 11.27
N ILE A 303 -13.88 -7.53 12.44
CA ILE A 303 -14.63 -8.76 12.69
C ILE A 303 -16.15 -8.51 12.59
N GLN A 304 -16.63 -7.36 13.05
CA GLN A 304 -18.03 -6.96 12.89
C GLN A 304 -18.44 -6.87 11.41
N GLN A 305 -17.56 -6.38 10.52
CA GLN A 305 -17.84 -6.36 9.09
C GLN A 305 -17.99 -7.80 8.53
N TYR A 306 -17.18 -8.74 9.01
CA TYR A 306 -17.36 -10.15 8.66
C TYR A 306 -18.74 -10.69 9.12
N ALA A 307 -19.16 -10.38 10.34
CA ALA A 307 -20.48 -10.76 10.83
C ALA A 307 -21.63 -10.21 9.96
N LYS A 308 -21.48 -8.99 9.45
CA LYS A 308 -22.48 -8.34 8.58
C LYS A 308 -22.51 -8.93 7.18
N MET A 309 -21.37 -9.22 6.59
CA MET A 309 -21.27 -9.58 5.16
C MET A 309 -21.31 -11.09 4.94
N VAL A 310 -20.94 -11.89 5.93
CA VAL A 310 -20.98 -13.36 5.87
C VAL A 310 -22.14 -13.91 6.72
N SER A 311 -21.96 -13.98 8.02
CA SER A 311 -23.03 -14.27 8.99
C SER A 311 -22.56 -14.08 10.43
N ARG A 312 -23.49 -13.78 11.35
CA ARG A 312 -23.20 -13.70 12.80
C ARG A 312 -22.81 -15.06 13.37
N GLU A 313 -23.44 -16.16 12.89
CA GLU A 313 -23.12 -17.51 13.33
C GLU A 313 -21.68 -17.92 12.94
N ALA A 314 -21.27 -17.71 11.70
CA ALA A 314 -19.90 -17.95 11.24
C ALA A 314 -18.90 -17.08 12.00
N CYS A 315 -19.23 -15.83 12.26
CA CYS A 315 -18.41 -14.91 13.04
C CYS A 315 -18.22 -15.43 14.48
N ARG A 316 -19.30 -15.82 15.14
CA ARG A 316 -19.27 -16.39 16.48
C ARG A 316 -18.39 -17.64 16.54
N GLY A 317 -18.55 -18.56 15.57
CA GLY A 317 -17.77 -19.79 15.51
C GLY A 317 -16.26 -19.57 15.30
N LYS A 318 -15.90 -18.58 14.48
CA LYS A 318 -14.48 -18.32 14.15
C LYS A 318 -13.81 -17.33 15.09
N TYR A 319 -14.50 -16.28 15.49
CA TYR A 319 -13.91 -15.12 16.18
C TYR A 319 -14.52 -14.82 17.55
N GLY A 320 -15.54 -15.57 17.98
CA GLY A 320 -16.24 -15.31 19.25
C GLY A 320 -15.31 -15.31 20.46
N VAL A 321 -14.47 -16.34 20.58
CA VAL A 321 -13.49 -16.46 21.68
C VAL A 321 -12.49 -15.30 21.65
N LEU A 322 -11.96 -14.97 20.48
CA LEU A 322 -11.03 -13.84 20.32
C LEU A 322 -11.67 -12.52 20.76
N LEU A 323 -12.92 -12.27 20.35
CA LEU A 323 -13.65 -11.06 20.75
C LEU A 323 -13.82 -10.98 22.28
N GLU A 324 -14.20 -12.09 22.92
CA GLU A 324 -14.30 -12.14 24.37
C GLU A 324 -12.96 -11.86 25.06
N ASP A 325 -11.87 -12.44 24.56
CA ASP A 325 -10.52 -12.24 25.10
C ASP A 325 -10.05 -10.78 24.94
N ILE A 326 -10.31 -10.16 23.77
CA ILE A 326 -10.05 -8.72 23.56
C ILE A 326 -10.84 -7.89 24.57
N MET A 327 -12.14 -8.15 24.71
CA MET A 327 -12.98 -7.35 25.63
C MET A 327 -12.55 -7.51 27.08
N ARG A 328 -12.24 -8.74 27.52
CA ARG A 328 -11.70 -8.97 28.88
C ARG A 328 -10.38 -8.25 29.11
N PHE A 329 -9.47 -8.27 28.12
CA PHE A 329 -8.18 -7.60 28.18
C PHE A 329 -8.34 -6.09 28.36
N LEU A 330 -9.24 -5.47 27.60
CA LEU A 330 -9.53 -4.03 27.67
C LEU A 330 -10.28 -3.66 28.97
N CYS A 331 -11.29 -4.45 29.38
CA CYS A 331 -12.05 -4.19 30.59
C CYS A 331 -11.24 -4.41 31.88
N GLN A 332 -10.18 -5.21 31.84
CA GLN A 332 -9.25 -5.42 32.95
C GLN A 332 -8.11 -4.39 32.99
N ASP A 333 -8.18 -3.36 32.18
CA ASP A 333 -7.17 -2.28 32.08
C ASP A 333 -5.74 -2.78 31.81
N LYS A 334 -5.62 -3.84 30.99
CA LYS A 334 -4.33 -4.47 30.69
C LYS A 334 -3.62 -3.88 29.47
N HIS A 335 -4.29 -3.03 28.70
CA HIS A 335 -3.68 -2.43 27.53
C HIS A 335 -2.66 -1.36 27.94
N PRO A 336 -1.38 -1.43 27.46
CA PRO A 336 -0.31 -0.55 27.94
C PRO A 336 -0.55 0.93 27.65
N ASN A 337 -1.46 1.26 26.74
CA ASN A 337 -1.66 2.60 26.19
C ASN A 337 -3.11 3.08 26.27
N LEU A 338 -3.98 2.35 26.97
CA LEU A 338 -5.36 2.74 27.27
C LEU A 338 -5.63 2.56 28.75
N ILE A 339 -6.44 3.43 29.30
CA ILE A 339 -6.90 3.38 30.69
C ILE A 339 -8.43 3.45 30.66
N LEU A 340 -9.10 2.48 31.26
CA LEU A 340 -10.55 2.50 31.44
C LEU A 340 -10.90 3.30 32.70
N HIS A 341 -11.50 4.46 32.53
CA HIS A 341 -11.91 5.31 33.65
C HIS A 341 -13.29 4.91 34.21
N ASP A 342 -13.56 5.35 35.45
CA ASP A 342 -14.81 5.07 36.14
C ASP A 342 -16.06 5.55 35.41
N ASN A 343 -15.96 6.55 34.54
CA ASN A 343 -17.06 6.99 33.68
C ASN A 343 -17.35 6.06 32.50
N GLY A 344 -16.58 5.00 32.34
CA GLY A 344 -16.72 4.01 31.26
C GLY A 344 -16.04 4.40 29.93
N LEU A 345 -15.31 5.52 29.87
CA LEU A 345 -14.56 5.96 28.71
C LEU A 345 -13.10 5.51 28.79
N LEU A 346 -12.50 5.33 27.60
CA LEU A 346 -11.08 5.04 27.46
C LEU A 346 -10.28 6.34 27.35
N TYR A 347 -9.21 6.43 28.15
CA TYR A 347 -8.26 7.53 28.19
C TYR A 347 -6.90 7.07 27.63
N THR A 348 -6.18 7.95 26.93
CA THR A 348 -4.82 7.67 26.43
C THR A 348 -3.92 8.89 26.49
N TYR A 349 -2.60 8.66 26.65
CA TYR A 349 -1.58 9.70 26.64
C TYR A 349 -0.98 9.86 25.24
N GLY A 350 -1.26 10.98 24.58
CA GLY A 350 -0.81 11.29 23.21
C GLY A 350 0.14 12.49 23.10
N THR A 351 0.60 13.04 24.23
CA THR A 351 1.47 14.23 24.23
C THR A 351 2.80 13.98 23.50
N ASN A 352 3.41 12.83 23.73
CA ASN A 352 4.73 12.50 23.19
C ASN A 352 4.71 11.43 22.11
N ARG A 353 3.54 10.95 21.73
CA ARG A 353 3.38 9.94 20.66
C ARG A 353 2.04 10.09 19.96
N ALA A 354 1.98 9.71 18.70
CA ALA A 354 0.72 9.61 17.98
C ALA A 354 -0.08 8.39 18.47
N VAL A 355 -1.38 8.56 18.68
CA VAL A 355 -2.24 7.52 19.28
C VAL A 355 -3.31 6.98 18.33
N THR A 356 -3.53 7.65 17.19
CA THR A 356 -4.51 7.24 16.17
C THR A 356 -3.95 7.38 14.76
N TRP A 357 -4.81 7.38 13.74
CA TRP A 357 -4.43 7.56 12.34
C TRP A 357 -3.81 8.94 12.05
N MET A 358 -4.10 9.96 12.87
CA MET A 358 -3.44 11.27 12.78
C MET A 358 -2.05 11.22 13.41
N ASN A 359 -1.13 10.54 12.71
CA ASN A 359 0.15 10.08 13.25
C ASN A 359 1.38 10.80 12.69
N SER A 360 1.23 11.95 12.06
CA SER A 360 2.38 12.73 11.59
C SER A 360 3.23 13.22 12.76
N THR A 361 4.54 13.07 12.61
CA THR A 361 5.52 13.51 13.62
C THR A 361 6.60 14.38 13.01
N VAL A 362 7.06 15.38 13.75
CA VAL A 362 8.22 16.21 13.41
C VAL A 362 9.20 16.15 14.59
N ASN A 363 10.45 15.82 14.30
CA ASN A 363 11.50 15.63 15.32
C ASN A 363 11.08 14.65 16.45
N GLY A 364 10.32 13.61 16.11
CA GLY A 364 9.84 12.59 17.05
C GLY A 364 8.61 13.00 17.87
N HIS A 365 8.08 14.21 17.72
CA HIS A 365 6.89 14.68 18.40
C HIS A 365 5.68 14.71 17.47
N PRO A 366 4.47 14.32 17.95
CA PRO A 366 3.25 14.43 17.16
C PRO A 366 2.99 15.87 16.73
N VAL A 367 2.63 16.08 15.47
CA VAL A 367 2.15 17.39 14.98
C VAL A 367 0.82 17.75 15.62
N ILE A 368 0.01 16.74 15.91
CA ILE A 368 -1.28 16.87 16.59
C ILE A 368 -1.21 16.00 17.86
N PRO A 369 -0.73 16.52 18.98
CA PRO A 369 -0.74 15.80 20.25
C PRO A 369 -2.17 15.68 20.77
N ARG A 370 -2.70 14.46 20.82
CA ARG A 370 -4.06 14.16 21.25
C ARG A 370 -4.00 13.30 22.51
N THR A 371 -4.26 13.91 23.65
CA THR A 371 -4.26 13.27 24.97
C THR A 371 -5.65 13.34 25.59
N GLY A 372 -6.01 12.37 26.39
CA GLY A 372 -7.29 12.33 27.08
C GLY A 372 -8.29 11.36 26.47
N TYR A 373 -9.55 11.73 26.53
CA TYR A 373 -10.63 11.03 25.83
C TYR A 373 -10.62 11.46 24.37
N ILE A 374 -10.39 10.53 23.46
CA ILE A 374 -10.32 10.78 22.02
C ILE A 374 -11.60 10.26 21.36
N VAL A 375 -12.21 11.08 20.51
CA VAL A 375 -13.56 10.84 20.00
C VAL A 375 -13.69 9.54 19.23
N GLU A 376 -12.79 9.23 18.29
CA GLU A 376 -12.87 7.99 17.52
C GLU A 376 -12.51 6.75 18.34
N ILE A 377 -11.60 6.83 19.32
CA ILE A 377 -11.30 5.72 20.22
C ILE A 377 -12.55 5.37 21.04
N ASN A 378 -13.23 6.37 21.61
CA ASN A 378 -14.41 6.14 22.42
C ASN A 378 -15.66 5.77 21.59
N THR A 379 -15.71 6.19 20.34
CA THR A 379 -16.72 5.71 19.38
C THR A 379 -16.52 4.23 19.07
N LEU A 380 -15.29 3.81 18.73
CA LEU A 380 -14.93 2.42 18.51
C LEU A 380 -15.18 1.57 19.75
N TRP A 381 -14.86 2.09 20.94
CA TRP A 381 -15.09 1.42 22.22
C TRP A 381 -16.56 1.14 22.45
N TYR A 382 -17.43 2.14 22.30
CA TYR A 382 -18.88 1.95 22.44
C TYR A 382 -19.42 0.91 21.46
N ASN A 383 -19.00 0.99 20.18
CA ASN A 383 -19.37 0.00 19.17
C ASN A 383 -18.88 -1.40 19.54
N ALA A 384 -17.65 -1.54 20.05
CA ALA A 384 -17.10 -2.83 20.46
C ALA A 384 -17.86 -3.44 21.65
N LEU A 385 -18.18 -2.64 22.66
CA LEU A 385 -18.97 -3.07 23.84
C LEU A 385 -20.34 -3.63 23.41
N ARG A 386 -21.03 -2.93 22.52
CA ARG A 386 -22.36 -3.34 22.04
C ARG A 386 -22.28 -4.60 21.19
N PHE A 387 -21.41 -4.60 20.17
CA PHE A 387 -21.28 -5.74 19.26
C PHE A 387 -20.83 -7.02 19.99
N ALA A 388 -19.75 -6.94 20.78
CA ALA A 388 -19.24 -8.10 21.50
C ALA A 388 -20.22 -8.57 22.58
N GLY A 389 -20.92 -7.66 23.27
CA GLY A 389 -21.95 -8.00 24.25
C GLY A 389 -23.09 -8.80 23.64
N GLU A 390 -23.64 -8.33 22.52
CA GLU A 390 -24.69 -9.05 21.80
C GLU A 390 -24.22 -10.43 21.31
N LEU A 391 -23.02 -10.51 20.70
CA LEU A 391 -22.50 -11.77 20.18
C LEU A 391 -22.20 -12.79 21.30
N SER A 392 -21.73 -12.32 22.48
CA SER A 392 -21.54 -13.17 23.66
C SER A 392 -22.86 -13.70 24.22
N GLY A 393 -23.92 -12.86 24.23
CA GLY A 393 -25.26 -13.28 24.63
C GLY A 393 -25.81 -14.37 23.69
N GLU A 394 -25.64 -14.20 22.38
CA GLU A 394 -26.00 -15.23 21.37
C GLU A 394 -25.21 -16.54 21.55
N ALA A 395 -24.00 -16.47 22.11
CA ALA A 395 -23.18 -17.62 22.44
C ALA A 395 -23.54 -18.27 23.78
N GLY A 396 -24.50 -17.69 24.53
CA GLY A 396 -24.90 -18.16 25.86
C GLY A 396 -24.03 -17.63 27.01
N ASN A 397 -23.06 -16.74 26.75
CA ASN A 397 -22.24 -16.12 27.79
C ASN A 397 -22.96 -14.87 28.35
N ASN A 398 -24.07 -15.10 29.05
CA ASN A 398 -24.95 -14.03 29.55
C ASN A 398 -24.25 -13.10 30.54
N ALA A 399 -23.37 -13.65 31.40
CA ALA A 399 -22.65 -12.82 32.39
C ALA A 399 -21.74 -11.77 31.74
N LEU A 400 -21.03 -12.15 30.69
CA LEU A 400 -20.21 -11.20 29.93
C LEU A 400 -21.10 -10.21 29.14
N ALA A 401 -22.18 -10.70 28.52
CA ALA A 401 -23.13 -9.87 27.78
C ALA A 401 -23.74 -8.77 28.68
N GLU A 402 -24.18 -9.11 29.89
CA GLU A 402 -24.73 -8.16 30.86
C GLU A 402 -23.67 -7.15 31.32
N SER A 403 -22.46 -7.60 31.61
CA SER A 403 -21.34 -6.75 32.02
C SER A 403 -20.98 -5.73 30.93
N LEU A 404 -20.83 -6.19 29.67
CA LEU A 404 -20.51 -5.32 28.54
C LEU A 404 -21.69 -4.37 28.22
N GLY A 405 -22.92 -4.84 28.36
CA GLY A 405 -24.13 -4.01 28.20
C GLY A 405 -24.21 -2.88 29.21
N ALA A 406 -23.99 -3.16 30.49
CA ALA A 406 -23.97 -2.12 31.55
C ALA A 406 -22.85 -1.10 31.33
N LEU A 407 -21.67 -1.57 30.93
CA LEU A 407 -20.56 -0.67 30.60
C LEU A 407 -20.84 0.17 29.35
N ALA A 408 -21.50 -0.39 28.33
CA ALA A 408 -21.93 0.34 27.14
C ALA A 408 -22.91 1.46 27.48
N GLU A 409 -23.92 1.20 28.34
CA GLU A 409 -24.84 2.25 28.77
C GLU A 409 -24.13 3.40 29.50
N LYS A 410 -23.21 3.06 30.38
CA LYS A 410 -22.39 4.04 31.11
C LYS A 410 -21.51 4.86 30.14
N SER A 411 -20.78 4.17 29.27
CA SER A 411 -19.92 4.76 28.25
C SER A 411 -20.70 5.67 27.30
N GLY A 412 -21.88 5.25 26.84
CA GLY A 412 -22.73 6.03 25.94
C GLY A 412 -23.22 7.35 26.55
N LYS A 413 -23.67 7.33 27.81
CA LYS A 413 -24.04 8.54 28.53
C LYS A 413 -22.85 9.49 28.72
N SER A 414 -21.71 8.94 29.12
CA SER A 414 -20.49 9.73 29.31
C SER A 414 -19.96 10.28 27.98
N PHE A 415 -20.05 9.54 26.89
CA PHE A 415 -19.65 10.00 25.56
C PHE A 415 -20.40 11.26 25.15
N VAL A 416 -21.72 11.25 25.25
CA VAL A 416 -22.55 12.42 24.92
C VAL A 416 -22.21 13.61 25.80
N ASN A 417 -22.05 13.39 27.10
CA ASN A 417 -21.73 14.48 28.06
C ASN A 417 -20.33 15.07 27.84
N VAL A 418 -19.36 14.28 27.39
CA VAL A 418 -17.96 14.73 27.23
C VAL A 418 -17.75 15.35 25.86
N PHE A 419 -18.30 14.75 24.80
CA PHE A 419 -17.94 15.15 23.44
C PHE A 419 -18.96 16.07 22.76
N LEU A 420 -20.25 15.95 23.05
CA LEU A 420 -21.26 16.75 22.36
C LEU A 420 -21.23 18.18 22.89
N ASN A 421 -20.90 19.13 22.03
CA ASN A 421 -20.86 20.54 22.39
C ASN A 421 -22.18 21.26 22.12
N GLU A 422 -22.29 22.52 22.58
CA GLU A 422 -23.48 23.36 22.43
C GLU A 422 -23.87 23.68 20.97
N TYR A 423 -22.93 23.51 20.01
CA TYR A 423 -23.18 23.71 18.59
C TYR A 423 -23.67 22.45 17.88
N GLY A 424 -23.83 21.33 18.59
CA GLY A 424 -24.37 20.09 18.08
C GLY A 424 -23.39 19.23 17.28
N TYR A 425 -22.06 19.42 17.46
CA TYR A 425 -21.03 18.54 16.93
C TYR A 425 -20.13 18.02 18.05
N LEU A 426 -19.19 17.11 17.71
CA LEU A 426 -18.33 16.48 18.72
C LEU A 426 -16.95 17.15 18.77
N LEU A 427 -16.46 17.35 20.00
CA LEU A 427 -15.07 17.72 20.28
C LEU A 427 -14.13 16.60 19.78
N ASP A 428 -12.96 16.96 19.29
CA ASP A 428 -11.99 16.00 18.77
C ASP A 428 -11.32 15.17 19.89
N TYR A 429 -10.95 15.85 21.00
CA TYR A 429 -10.53 15.20 22.23
C TYR A 429 -10.78 16.11 23.45
N VAL A 430 -10.80 15.49 24.64
CA VAL A 430 -10.99 16.19 25.90
C VAL A 430 -10.01 15.66 26.95
N ASP A 431 -9.23 16.55 27.57
CA ASP A 431 -8.29 16.24 28.64
C ASP A 431 -8.51 17.21 29.82
N GLY A 432 -9.26 16.77 30.80
CA GLY A 432 -9.69 17.63 31.93
C GLY A 432 -10.48 18.85 31.44
N ASN A 433 -9.92 20.05 31.64
CA ASN A 433 -10.52 21.29 31.16
C ASN A 433 -10.10 21.68 29.73
N MET A 434 -9.18 20.98 29.14
CA MET A 434 -8.77 21.18 27.74
C MET A 434 -9.76 20.51 26.82
N MET A 435 -10.40 21.29 25.97
CA MET A 435 -11.36 20.82 24.96
C MET A 435 -10.90 21.22 23.56
N GLU A 436 -10.73 20.28 22.66
CA GLU A 436 -10.34 20.56 21.27
C GLU A 436 -11.58 20.78 20.40
N TRP A 437 -11.82 22.04 20.04
CA TRP A 437 -12.98 22.51 19.28
C TRP A 437 -12.81 22.43 17.77
N SER A 438 -11.62 22.13 17.28
CA SER A 438 -11.37 22.05 15.84
C SER A 438 -12.27 21.04 15.18
N VAL A 439 -12.92 21.44 14.10
CA VAL A 439 -13.75 20.54 13.30
C VAL A 439 -12.83 19.63 12.51
N ARG A 440 -12.78 18.36 12.94
CA ARG A 440 -12.00 17.28 12.34
C ARG A 440 -12.92 16.13 11.94
N PRO A 441 -12.52 15.27 10.97
CA PRO A 441 -13.40 14.22 10.44
C PRO A 441 -13.63 13.06 11.41
N ASN A 442 -12.90 12.97 12.51
CA ASN A 442 -12.94 11.84 13.45
C ASN A 442 -14.34 11.61 14.06
N MET A 443 -15.14 12.65 14.17
CA MET A 443 -16.51 12.56 14.65
C MET A 443 -17.45 11.76 13.72
N ILE A 444 -17.08 11.54 12.45
CA ILE A 444 -17.92 10.83 11.47
C ILE A 444 -18.14 9.37 11.88
N PHE A 445 -17.20 8.75 12.57
CA PHE A 445 -17.34 7.37 13.02
C PHE A 445 -18.54 7.20 13.96
N ALA A 446 -18.84 8.20 14.80
CA ALA A 446 -20.00 8.18 15.67
C ALA A 446 -21.35 8.25 14.89
N VAL A 447 -21.33 8.70 13.66
CA VAL A 447 -22.49 8.66 12.74
C VAL A 447 -22.58 7.34 12.01
N ALA A 448 -21.43 6.84 11.52
CA ALA A 448 -21.34 5.75 10.57
C ALA A 448 -21.47 4.35 11.19
N PHE A 449 -21.03 4.17 12.43
CA PHE A 449 -21.01 2.83 13.04
C PHE A 449 -22.42 2.34 13.39
N ASP A 450 -22.61 1.01 13.30
CA ASP A 450 -23.88 0.35 13.59
C ASP A 450 -24.37 0.65 15.01
N TYR A 451 -23.45 0.62 15.96
CA TYR A 451 -23.71 1.00 17.35
C TYR A 451 -23.11 2.38 17.62
N SER A 452 -23.97 3.34 17.86
CA SER A 452 -23.62 4.73 18.10
C SER A 452 -24.21 5.21 19.42
N PRO A 453 -23.48 5.97 20.22
CA PRO A 453 -24.01 6.59 21.43
C PRO A 453 -24.93 7.80 21.11
N LEU A 454 -24.96 8.26 19.85
CA LEU A 454 -25.73 9.42 19.43
C LEU A 454 -27.14 9.05 18.97
N ASN A 455 -28.12 9.89 19.29
CA ASN A 455 -29.46 9.79 18.69
C ASN A 455 -29.48 10.40 17.27
N SER A 456 -30.60 10.23 16.56
CA SER A 456 -30.75 10.66 15.15
C SER A 456 -30.54 12.16 14.95
N SER A 457 -30.99 13.01 15.89
CA SER A 457 -30.79 14.46 15.81
C SER A 457 -29.34 14.85 16.00
N GLN A 458 -28.64 14.22 16.93
CA GLN A 458 -27.20 14.42 17.19
C GLN A 458 -26.36 13.96 16.02
N LYS A 459 -26.66 12.77 15.44
CA LYS A 459 -26.02 12.28 14.22
C LYS A 459 -26.17 13.27 13.07
N LYS A 460 -27.38 13.83 12.90
CA LYS A 460 -27.62 14.84 11.87
C LYS A 460 -26.77 16.09 12.08
N GLY A 461 -26.67 16.61 13.30
CA GLY A 461 -25.82 17.77 13.60
C GLY A 461 -24.35 17.53 13.27
N VAL A 462 -23.81 16.35 13.62
CA VAL A 462 -22.44 15.96 13.27
C VAL A 462 -22.27 15.84 11.75
N LEU A 463 -23.21 15.22 11.06
CA LEU A 463 -23.13 15.07 9.61
C LEU A 463 -23.20 16.41 8.88
N ASP A 464 -24.07 17.32 9.35
CA ASP A 464 -24.25 18.66 8.76
C ASP A 464 -22.94 19.48 8.85
N ILE A 465 -22.23 19.45 9.97
CA ILE A 465 -20.96 20.18 10.12
C ILE A 465 -19.84 19.54 9.29
N VAL A 466 -19.73 18.20 9.26
CA VAL A 466 -18.76 17.48 8.45
C VAL A 466 -18.98 17.78 6.96
N THR A 467 -20.22 17.73 6.50
CA THR A 467 -20.57 18.07 5.12
C THR A 467 -20.17 19.50 4.77
N LYS A 468 -20.55 20.44 5.63
CA LYS A 468 -20.34 21.88 5.39
C LYS A 468 -18.85 22.27 5.35
N GLU A 469 -18.03 21.68 6.23
CA GLU A 469 -16.67 22.17 6.45
C GLU A 469 -15.58 21.24 5.94
N LEU A 470 -15.86 19.92 5.82
CA LEU A 470 -14.81 18.94 5.53
C LEU A 470 -14.97 18.24 4.19
N LEU A 471 -16.19 18.15 3.64
CA LEU A 471 -16.43 17.41 2.40
C LEU A 471 -15.76 18.08 1.20
N THR A 472 -15.05 17.26 0.41
CA THR A 472 -14.44 17.65 -0.86
C THR A 472 -14.69 16.57 -1.91
N PRO A 473 -14.50 16.85 -3.21
CA PRO A 473 -14.54 15.81 -4.25
C PRO A 473 -13.50 14.70 -4.12
N LYS A 474 -12.52 14.85 -3.21
CA LYS A 474 -11.40 13.91 -2.97
C LYS A 474 -11.47 13.20 -1.61
N GLY A 475 -12.54 13.38 -0.85
CA GLY A 475 -12.70 12.84 0.50
C GLY A 475 -12.92 13.94 1.54
N LEU A 476 -12.78 13.59 2.83
CA LEU A 476 -12.93 14.56 3.91
C LEU A 476 -11.59 15.23 4.25
N ARG A 477 -11.61 16.55 4.46
CA ARG A 477 -10.45 17.28 5.00
C ARG A 477 -10.15 16.82 6.43
N SER A 478 -8.88 16.76 6.77
CA SER A 478 -8.42 16.43 8.12
C SER A 478 -8.60 17.56 9.14
N LEU A 479 -8.85 18.79 8.66
CA LEU A 479 -9.12 19.97 9.47
C LEU A 479 -9.99 20.96 8.68
N SER A 480 -10.92 21.63 9.36
CA SER A 480 -11.72 22.70 8.75
C SER A 480 -10.86 23.90 8.33
N PRO A 481 -11.15 24.51 7.16
CA PRO A 481 -10.51 25.76 6.76
C PRO A 481 -10.67 26.92 7.73
N LYS A 482 -11.62 26.84 8.67
CA LYS A 482 -11.87 27.86 9.69
C LYS A 482 -11.04 27.66 10.96
N SER A 483 -10.38 26.53 11.12
CA SER A 483 -9.58 26.20 12.28
C SER A 483 -8.18 26.79 12.17
N GLY A 484 -7.59 27.19 13.28
CA GLY A 484 -6.19 27.61 13.34
C GLY A 484 -5.25 26.49 12.90
N GLY A 485 -4.18 26.85 12.21
CA GLY A 485 -3.21 25.88 11.69
C GLY A 485 -3.63 25.13 10.43
N TYR A 486 -4.74 25.52 9.78
CA TYR A 486 -5.16 24.95 8.52
C TYR A 486 -4.09 25.07 7.43
N ASN A 487 -3.64 23.95 6.91
CA ASN A 487 -2.65 23.85 5.82
C ASN A 487 -3.00 22.70 4.89
N PRO A 488 -3.71 22.94 3.76
CA PRO A 488 -4.18 21.90 2.86
C PRO A 488 -3.12 21.44 1.86
N ASN A 489 -1.98 22.13 1.76
CA ASN A 489 -0.97 21.91 0.73
C ASN A 489 0.12 20.95 1.23
N TYR A 490 0.09 19.71 0.71
CA TYR A 490 1.09 18.69 0.98
C TYR A 490 2.22 18.76 -0.06
N VAL A 491 3.10 19.75 0.08
CA VAL A 491 4.19 20.07 -0.88
C VAL A 491 5.48 20.47 -0.15
N GLY A 492 6.60 20.47 -0.88
CA GLY A 492 7.90 20.90 -0.35
C GLY A 492 8.66 19.81 0.40
N PRO A 493 9.69 20.17 1.19
CA PRO A 493 10.50 19.26 1.98
C PRO A 493 9.71 18.47 3.02
N GLN A 494 10.29 17.37 3.52
CA GLN A 494 9.66 16.42 4.46
C GLN A 494 8.97 17.13 5.62
N ILE A 495 9.66 18.03 6.32
CA ILE A 495 9.13 18.74 7.50
C ILE A 495 7.86 19.53 7.16
N GLN A 496 7.83 20.22 6.01
CA GLN A 496 6.64 20.97 5.60
C GLN A 496 5.46 20.06 5.29
N ARG A 497 5.72 18.92 4.64
CA ARG A 497 4.70 17.91 4.37
C ARG A 497 4.18 17.28 5.65
N ASP A 498 5.05 16.96 6.61
CA ASP A 498 4.65 16.36 7.88
C ASP A 498 3.77 17.30 8.69
N TYR A 499 4.06 18.61 8.70
CA TYR A 499 3.17 19.62 9.30
C TYR A 499 1.81 19.72 8.60
N ALA A 500 1.74 19.53 7.29
CA ALA A 500 0.49 19.62 6.53
C ALA A 500 -0.35 18.34 6.58
N TYR A 501 0.26 17.18 6.87
CA TYR A 501 -0.28 15.85 6.60
C TYR A 501 -1.69 15.60 7.18
N HIS A 502 -2.00 16.15 8.37
CA HIS A 502 -3.31 16.07 9.00
C HIS A 502 -3.91 17.45 9.37
N GLN A 503 -3.49 18.51 8.65
CA GLN A 503 -3.90 19.88 8.93
C GLN A 503 -4.74 20.52 7.83
N GLY A 504 -5.49 19.71 7.08
CA GLY A 504 -6.40 20.21 6.04
C GLY A 504 -6.37 19.43 4.73
N THR A 505 -5.43 18.51 4.56
CA THR A 505 -5.38 17.57 3.43
C THR A 505 -6.64 16.71 3.38
N ALA A 506 -7.11 16.36 2.18
CA ALA A 506 -8.28 15.50 1.97
C ALA A 506 -7.87 14.01 2.02
N TRP A 507 -8.68 13.20 2.72
CA TRP A 507 -8.45 11.79 2.95
C TRP A 507 -9.58 10.94 2.36
N PRO A 508 -9.35 10.22 1.24
CA PRO A 508 -10.39 9.47 0.54
C PRO A 508 -10.98 8.30 1.37
N TRP A 509 -10.19 7.65 2.22
CA TRP A 509 -10.65 6.49 2.99
C TRP A 509 -11.81 6.80 3.93
N LEU A 510 -11.90 8.05 4.40
CA LEU A 510 -13.01 8.52 5.25
C LEU A 510 -14.35 8.60 4.50
N ALA A 511 -14.32 8.64 3.16
CA ALA A 511 -15.53 8.68 2.36
C ALA A 511 -16.42 7.45 2.58
N GLY A 512 -15.83 6.28 2.84
CA GLY A 512 -16.58 5.07 3.16
C GLY A 512 -17.39 5.11 4.47
N PHE A 513 -17.06 6.06 5.35
CA PHE A 513 -17.81 6.32 6.59
C PHE A 513 -18.75 7.52 6.46
N TYR A 514 -18.61 8.31 5.40
CA TYR A 514 -19.46 9.46 5.15
C TYR A 514 -20.70 9.09 4.31
N PHE A 515 -20.54 8.27 3.25
CA PHE A 515 -21.60 7.80 2.36
C PHE A 515 -22.25 6.50 2.85
#